data_3911c915b84dba4485cd20d881d9247b
#
_entry.id   3911c915b84dba4485cd20d881d9247b
#
_cell.length_a   1.000
_cell.length_b   1.000
_cell.length_c   1.000
_cell.angle_alpha   90.00
_cell.angle_beta   90.00
_cell.angle_gamma   90.00
#
_symmetry.space_group_name_H-M   'P 1'
#
loop_
_entity.id
_entity.type
_entity.pdbx_description
1 polymer ?
#
loop_
_entity_poly.entity_id
_entity_poly.type
_entity_poly.pdbx_seq_one_letter_code
_entity_poly.pdbx_strand_id
1 'polypeptide(L)'
;MNPMQNKTPEERRSIAAKGHATRRARLDAVATERHAAEVYAGGLREKIAQLETRLAELQRVEAASEVAAALTGKALLCVEEIAARARPWPPDAGVYFLLDGEEVVYVGQAVNVHARISQHRDKSFSRYAFVPCPRECLDKLESLYIHCLRPRLNGNQRDGAKLAPLSLAEIVGPLHNDQVQP
;
A
#
# COMPACT_ATOMS: atom_id res chain seq x y z
N MET A 1 16.60 36.37 -60.61
CA MET A 1 16.12 35.28 -61.50
C MET A 1 15.64 34.10 -60.64
N ASN A 2 14.42 33.67 -60.87
CA ASN A 2 13.83 32.58 -60.10
C ASN A 2 14.36 31.24 -60.66
N PRO A 3 15.12 30.42 -59.87
CA PRO A 3 15.75 29.17 -60.35
C PRO A 3 14.78 28.10 -60.84
N MET A 4 13.48 28.31 -60.68
CA MET A 4 12.43 27.39 -61.12
C MET A 4 11.94 27.58 -62.54
N GLN A 5 12.29 28.72 -63.18
CA GLN A 5 11.76 29.08 -64.54
C GLN A 5 12.35 28.23 -65.69
N ASN A 6 13.53 27.62 -65.50
CA ASN A 6 14.22 26.88 -66.55
C ASN A 6 14.09 25.35 -66.45
N LYS A 7 13.18 24.81 -65.57
CA LYS A 7 13.00 23.37 -65.39
C LYS A 7 11.84 22.84 -66.21
N THR A 8 12.01 21.65 -66.77
CA THR A 8 10.95 20.93 -67.47
C THR A 8 9.77 20.60 -66.56
N PRO A 9 8.57 20.37 -67.07
CA PRO A 9 7.42 19.97 -66.26
C PRO A 9 7.68 18.68 -65.41
N GLU A 10 8.46 17.75 -65.93
CA GLU A 10 8.84 16.53 -65.25
C GLU A 10 9.79 16.78 -64.06
N GLU A 11 10.80 17.63 -64.26
CA GLU A 11 11.72 18.05 -63.21
C GLU A 11 10.99 18.77 -62.05
N ARG A 12 10.01 19.61 -62.38
CA ARG A 12 9.19 20.31 -61.37
C ARG A 12 8.36 19.30 -60.56
N ARG A 13 7.74 18.31 -61.23
CA ARG A 13 7.00 17.22 -60.56
C ARG A 13 7.92 16.38 -59.65
N SER A 14 9.12 16.04 -60.11
CA SER A 14 10.10 15.27 -59.30
C SER A 14 10.54 16.05 -58.06
N ILE A 15 10.80 17.37 -58.19
CA ILE A 15 11.18 18.22 -57.05
C ILE A 15 10.02 18.32 -56.04
N ALA A 16 8.80 18.52 -56.53
CA ALA A 16 7.61 18.57 -55.69
C ALA A 16 7.40 17.24 -54.95
N ALA A 17 7.52 16.10 -55.66
CA ALA A 17 7.40 14.77 -55.06
C ALA A 17 8.45 14.54 -53.97
N LYS A 18 9.73 14.89 -54.21
CA LYS A 18 10.80 14.81 -53.19
C LYS A 18 10.49 15.73 -51.99
N GLY A 19 10.02 16.92 -52.20
CA GLY A 19 9.62 17.83 -51.12
C GLY A 19 8.47 17.31 -50.29
N HIS A 20 7.46 16.68 -50.92
CA HIS A 20 6.37 16.01 -50.23
C HIS A 20 6.83 14.80 -49.42
N ALA A 21 7.69 13.96 -49.98
CA ALA A 21 8.27 12.80 -49.31
C ALA A 21 9.09 13.20 -48.06
N THR A 22 9.94 14.21 -48.19
CA THR A 22 10.73 14.75 -47.07
C THR A 22 9.84 15.33 -45.97
N ARG A 23 8.79 16.07 -46.35
CA ARG A 23 7.84 16.61 -45.36
C ARG A 23 7.07 15.52 -44.65
N ARG A 24 6.63 14.48 -45.37
CA ARG A 24 5.94 13.33 -44.80
C ARG A 24 6.86 12.56 -43.81
N ALA A 25 8.09 12.28 -44.19
CA ALA A 25 9.07 11.62 -43.34
C ALA A 25 9.34 12.41 -42.03
N ARG A 26 9.40 13.76 -42.12
CA ARG A 26 9.51 14.61 -40.93
C ARG A 26 8.29 14.52 -40.01
N LEU A 27 7.09 14.53 -40.58
CA LEU A 27 5.85 14.41 -39.80
C LEU A 27 5.76 13.03 -39.11
N ASP A 28 6.13 11.97 -39.82
CA ASP A 28 6.13 10.62 -39.29
C ASP A 28 7.16 10.47 -38.17
N ALA A 29 8.35 11.06 -38.27
CA ALA A 29 9.37 11.10 -37.24
C ALA A 29 8.87 11.82 -35.98
N VAL A 30 8.28 12.99 -36.11
CA VAL A 30 7.69 13.77 -35.00
C VAL A 30 6.55 13.00 -34.34
N ALA A 31 5.69 12.32 -35.12
CA ALA A 31 4.62 11.49 -34.56
C ALA A 31 5.16 10.32 -33.75
N THR A 32 6.24 9.68 -34.21
CA THR A 32 6.91 8.59 -33.51
C THR A 32 7.54 9.06 -32.20
N GLU A 33 8.25 10.18 -32.21
CA GLU A 33 8.83 10.78 -30.99
C GLU A 33 7.75 11.18 -29.97
N ARG A 34 6.65 11.77 -30.44
CA ARG A 34 5.53 12.11 -29.59
C ARG A 34 4.89 10.88 -28.95
N HIS A 35 4.67 9.83 -29.73
CA HIS A 35 4.14 8.56 -29.19
C HIS A 35 5.07 7.96 -28.14
N ALA A 36 6.37 7.93 -28.41
CA ALA A 36 7.36 7.44 -27.44
C ALA A 36 7.34 8.27 -26.14
N ALA A 37 7.24 9.60 -26.25
CA ALA A 37 7.14 10.48 -25.09
C ALA A 37 5.83 10.25 -24.31
N GLU A 38 4.70 10.02 -24.97
CA GLU A 38 3.42 9.70 -24.34
C GLU A 38 3.46 8.37 -23.59
N VAL A 39 4.06 7.33 -24.16
CA VAL A 39 4.27 6.02 -23.51
C VAL A 39 5.16 6.18 -22.27
N TYR A 40 6.26 6.89 -22.39
CA TYR A 40 7.17 7.16 -21.26
C TYR A 40 6.47 7.95 -20.14
N ALA A 41 5.73 9.00 -20.50
CA ALA A 41 4.94 9.77 -19.54
C ALA A 41 3.86 8.93 -18.85
N GLY A 42 3.25 7.97 -19.56
CA GLY A 42 2.32 7.01 -19.01
C GLY A 42 2.97 6.15 -17.92
N GLY A 43 4.13 5.57 -18.21
CA GLY A 43 4.88 4.76 -17.26
C GLY A 43 5.33 5.54 -16.01
N LEU A 44 5.71 6.82 -16.18
CA LEU A 44 6.04 7.68 -15.04
C LEU A 44 4.83 7.97 -14.15
N ARG A 45 3.66 8.23 -14.74
CA ARG A 45 2.42 8.47 -13.96
C ARG A 45 2.03 7.25 -13.15
N GLU A 46 2.14 6.06 -13.73
CA GLU A 46 1.88 4.81 -13.01
C GLU A 46 2.84 4.63 -11.84
N LYS A 47 4.12 4.90 -12.04
CA LYS A 47 5.13 4.83 -10.98
C LYS A 47 4.88 5.85 -9.87
N ILE A 48 4.46 7.07 -10.21
CA ILE A 48 4.07 8.09 -9.24
C ILE A 48 2.90 7.58 -8.40
N ALA A 49 1.84 7.06 -9.02
CA ALA A 49 0.67 6.54 -8.30
C ALA A 49 1.03 5.39 -7.34
N GLN A 50 1.95 4.49 -7.75
CA GLN A 50 2.46 3.43 -6.88
C GLN A 50 3.22 4.00 -5.68
N LEU A 51 4.07 5.00 -5.88
CA LEU A 51 4.84 5.65 -4.82
C LEU A 51 3.94 6.43 -3.85
N GLU A 52 2.92 7.13 -4.36
CA GLU A 52 1.92 7.83 -3.54
C GLU A 52 1.13 6.86 -2.67
N THR A 53 0.71 5.72 -3.23
CA THR A 53 0.05 4.65 -2.47
C THR A 53 0.97 4.13 -1.36
N ARG A 54 2.23 3.87 -1.68
CA ARG A 54 3.20 3.39 -0.70
C ARG A 54 3.49 4.41 0.39
N LEU A 55 3.60 5.68 0.04
CA LEU A 55 3.77 6.77 1.00
C LEU A 55 2.58 6.86 1.97
N ALA A 56 1.35 6.79 1.45
CA ALA A 56 0.15 6.81 2.28
C ALA A 56 0.07 5.60 3.23
N GLU A 57 0.58 4.43 2.83
CA GLU A 57 0.68 3.26 3.70
C GLU A 57 1.69 3.48 4.83
N LEU A 58 2.88 4.01 4.52
CA LEU A 58 3.91 4.30 5.51
C LEU A 58 3.45 5.33 6.55
N GLN A 59 2.79 6.41 6.10
CA GLN A 59 2.23 7.42 7.00
C GLN A 59 1.18 6.84 7.96
N ARG A 60 0.34 5.91 7.48
CA ARG A 60 -0.63 5.20 8.34
C ARG A 60 0.05 4.33 9.39
N VAL A 61 1.12 3.63 9.02
CA VAL A 61 1.88 2.78 9.95
C VAL A 61 2.57 3.65 11.01
N GLU A 62 3.14 4.78 10.61
CA GLU A 62 3.78 5.73 11.54
C GLU A 62 2.78 6.28 12.56
N ALA A 63 1.64 6.83 12.11
CA ALA A 63 0.60 7.33 12.99
C ALA A 63 0.06 6.24 13.95
N ALA A 64 -0.15 5.02 13.43
CA ALA A 64 -0.60 3.92 14.26
C ALA A 64 0.46 3.50 15.31
N SER A 65 1.75 3.59 14.96
CA SER A 65 2.86 3.30 15.88
C SER A 65 2.94 4.31 17.03
N GLU A 66 2.70 5.59 16.76
CA GLU A 66 2.63 6.63 17.80
C GLU A 66 1.49 6.36 18.79
N VAL A 67 0.30 6.01 18.29
CA VAL A 67 -0.84 5.66 19.14
C VAL A 67 -0.55 4.41 19.97
N ALA A 68 0.05 3.38 19.37
CA ALA A 68 0.41 2.18 20.11
C ALA A 68 1.44 2.47 21.22
N ALA A 69 2.41 3.32 20.95
CA ALA A 69 3.40 3.76 21.93
C ALA A 69 2.75 4.51 23.11
N ALA A 70 1.76 5.36 22.83
CA ALA A 70 1.01 6.04 23.87
C ALA A 70 0.17 5.09 24.73
N LEU A 71 -0.41 4.03 24.13
CA LEU A 71 -1.26 3.07 24.84
C LEU A 71 -0.46 2.02 25.65
N THR A 72 0.69 1.60 25.19
CA THR A 72 1.41 0.43 25.71
C THR A 72 2.84 0.74 26.14
N GLY A 73 3.33 1.95 25.89
CA GLY A 73 4.75 2.33 26.06
C GLY A 73 5.68 1.67 25.02
N LYS A 74 5.14 1.05 23.96
CA LYS A 74 5.91 0.32 22.92
C LYS A 74 5.37 0.67 21.54
N ALA A 75 6.27 0.82 20.56
CA ALA A 75 5.90 0.96 19.15
C ALA A 75 5.20 -0.30 18.62
N LEU A 76 4.46 -0.16 17.53
CA LEU A 76 3.93 -1.31 16.79
C LEU A 76 5.08 -2.19 16.32
N LEU A 77 4.88 -3.50 16.44
CA LEU A 77 5.83 -4.48 15.93
C LEU A 77 5.65 -4.65 14.42
N CYS A 78 6.74 -4.73 13.68
CA CYS A 78 6.72 -5.17 12.29
C CYS A 78 6.53 -6.68 12.20
N VAL A 79 6.28 -7.21 10.99
CA VAL A 79 6.01 -8.64 10.77
C VAL A 79 7.18 -9.50 11.25
N GLU A 80 8.41 -9.08 11.00
CA GLU A 80 9.64 -9.77 11.38
C GLU A 80 9.79 -9.86 12.90
N GLU A 81 9.50 -8.78 13.61
CA GLU A 81 9.53 -8.76 15.07
C GLU A 81 8.44 -9.64 15.70
N ILE A 82 7.23 -9.65 15.11
CA ILE A 82 6.14 -10.52 15.51
C ILE A 82 6.56 -11.99 15.32
N ALA A 83 7.14 -12.32 14.16
CA ALA A 83 7.60 -13.66 13.85
C ALA A 83 8.71 -14.15 14.81
N ALA A 84 9.66 -13.27 15.13
CA ALA A 84 10.74 -13.55 16.07
C ALA A 84 10.25 -13.79 17.51
N ARG A 85 9.12 -13.23 17.89
CA ARG A 85 8.49 -13.38 19.22
C ARG A 85 7.50 -14.54 19.31
N ALA A 86 7.27 -15.26 18.21
CA ALA A 86 6.35 -16.39 18.18
C ALA A 86 6.75 -17.48 19.19
N ARG A 87 5.83 -17.88 20.09
CA ARG A 87 6.06 -18.85 21.17
C ARG A 87 4.90 -19.86 21.28
N PRO A 88 5.15 -21.06 21.83
CA PRO A 88 4.13 -22.10 21.92
C PRO A 88 2.93 -21.78 22.80
N TRP A 89 3.01 -21.07 23.90
CA TRP A 89 1.90 -20.92 24.84
C TRP A 89 1.91 -19.60 25.61
N PRO A 90 1.23 -18.54 25.13
CA PRO A 90 1.13 -17.28 25.88
C PRO A 90 0.08 -17.37 26.99
N PRO A 91 0.39 -17.03 28.25
CA PRO A 91 -0.54 -17.14 29.36
C PRO A 91 -1.46 -15.93 29.55
N ASP A 92 -1.14 -14.78 28.99
CA ASP A 92 -1.72 -13.49 29.39
C ASP A 92 -2.74 -12.92 28.41
N ALA A 93 -3.42 -11.85 28.84
CA ALA A 93 -4.24 -11.02 27.97
C ALA A 93 -3.37 -10.26 26.98
N GLY A 94 -3.82 -10.16 25.72
CA GLY A 94 -3.07 -9.47 24.68
C GLY A 94 -3.66 -9.62 23.29
N VAL A 95 -2.98 -9.01 22.35
CA VAL A 95 -3.22 -9.17 20.92
C VAL A 95 -2.30 -10.25 20.40
N TYR A 96 -2.84 -11.24 19.70
CA TYR A 96 -2.12 -12.37 19.14
C TYR A 96 -2.18 -12.37 17.61
N PHE A 97 -1.17 -12.99 17.03
CA PHE A 97 -0.94 -13.09 15.60
C PHE A 97 -0.80 -14.54 15.22
N LEU A 98 -1.57 -15.01 14.24
CA LEU A 98 -1.38 -16.31 13.63
C LEU A 98 -0.56 -16.13 12.35
N LEU A 99 0.47 -16.98 12.20
CA LEU A 99 1.41 -16.89 11.08
C LEU A 99 1.37 -18.17 10.24
N ASP A 100 1.45 -17.99 8.92
CA ASP A 100 1.69 -19.04 7.94
C ASP A 100 3.04 -18.76 7.28
N GLY A 101 4.07 -19.54 7.61
CA GLY A 101 5.44 -19.16 7.31
C GLY A 101 5.85 -17.86 8.02
N GLU A 102 6.17 -16.82 7.24
CA GLU A 102 6.51 -15.48 7.75
C GLU A 102 5.36 -14.47 7.60
N GLU A 103 4.26 -14.87 6.96
CA GLU A 103 3.08 -14.02 6.77
C GLU A 103 2.19 -14.02 8.02
N VAL A 104 1.81 -12.84 8.50
CA VAL A 104 0.75 -12.71 9.52
C VAL A 104 -0.60 -12.85 8.81
N VAL A 105 -1.27 -13.99 9.03
CA VAL A 105 -2.53 -14.32 8.35
C VAL A 105 -3.77 -13.91 9.15
N TYR A 106 -3.63 -13.72 10.46
CA TYR A 106 -4.73 -13.32 11.34
C TYR A 106 -4.21 -12.54 12.55
N VAL A 107 -4.94 -11.51 12.94
CA VAL A 107 -4.76 -10.78 14.20
C VAL A 107 -6.04 -10.92 15.02
N GLY A 108 -5.89 -11.15 16.32
CA GLY A 108 -7.00 -11.24 17.25
C GLY A 108 -6.59 -10.83 18.66
N GLN A 109 -7.56 -10.63 19.51
CA GLN A 109 -7.35 -10.32 20.92
C GLN A 109 -7.98 -11.37 21.84
N ALA A 110 -7.44 -11.52 23.02
CA ALA A 110 -8.06 -12.32 24.05
C ALA A 110 -7.56 -11.93 25.45
N VAL A 111 -8.42 -12.15 26.43
CA VAL A 111 -8.04 -12.10 27.86
C VAL A 111 -7.21 -13.33 28.24
N ASN A 112 -7.46 -14.46 27.59
CA ASN A 112 -6.65 -15.67 27.67
C ASN A 112 -6.29 -16.10 26.25
N VAL A 113 -5.13 -15.64 25.80
CA VAL A 113 -4.66 -15.86 24.42
C VAL A 113 -4.49 -17.34 24.12
N HIS A 114 -3.99 -18.12 25.06
CA HIS A 114 -3.82 -19.58 24.91
C HIS A 114 -5.15 -20.29 24.63
N ALA A 115 -6.16 -20.06 25.46
CA ALA A 115 -7.47 -20.66 25.26
C ALA A 115 -8.12 -20.22 23.95
N ARG A 116 -7.88 -18.98 23.55
CA ARG A 116 -8.43 -18.44 22.29
C ARG A 116 -7.75 -19.04 21.06
N ILE A 117 -6.43 -19.17 21.05
CA ILE A 117 -5.69 -19.78 19.93
C ILE A 117 -6.11 -21.24 19.72
N SER A 118 -6.30 -22.00 20.79
CA SER A 118 -6.73 -23.40 20.68
C SER A 118 -8.12 -23.59 20.08
N GLN A 119 -8.94 -22.53 20.02
CA GLN A 119 -10.28 -22.52 19.40
C GLN A 119 -10.23 -22.28 17.87
N HIS A 120 -9.11 -21.80 17.33
CA HIS A 120 -8.96 -21.54 15.88
C HIS A 120 -8.69 -22.82 15.08
N ARG A 121 -9.66 -23.76 15.08
CA ARG A 121 -9.59 -25.01 14.31
C ARG A 121 -9.86 -24.81 12.81
N ASP A 122 -10.47 -23.69 12.45
CA ASP A 122 -10.86 -23.29 11.11
C ASP A 122 -9.77 -22.53 10.33
N LYS A 123 -8.70 -22.12 11.03
CA LYS A 123 -7.61 -21.33 10.45
C LYS A 123 -6.35 -22.17 10.33
N SER A 124 -5.77 -22.16 9.11
CA SER A 124 -4.46 -22.76 8.89
C SER A 124 -3.38 -21.77 9.33
N PHE A 125 -2.58 -22.16 10.31
CA PHE A 125 -1.39 -21.41 10.75
C PHE A 125 -0.33 -22.38 11.28
N SER A 126 0.93 -22.03 11.17
CA SER A 126 2.07 -22.85 11.62
C SER A 126 2.70 -22.32 12.91
N ARG A 127 2.57 -21.03 13.18
CA ARG A 127 3.17 -20.34 14.33
C ARG A 127 2.22 -19.26 14.84
N TYR A 128 2.50 -18.78 16.06
CA TYR A 128 1.85 -17.60 16.58
C TYR A 128 2.82 -16.75 17.41
N ALA A 129 2.48 -15.48 17.55
CA ALA A 129 3.09 -14.53 18.45
C ALA A 129 2.02 -13.78 19.21
N PHE A 130 2.37 -13.09 20.29
CA PHE A 130 1.44 -12.18 20.94
C PHE A 130 2.16 -10.99 21.59
N VAL A 131 1.42 -9.91 21.77
CA VAL A 131 1.82 -8.73 22.50
C VAL A 131 0.91 -8.61 23.71
N PRO A 132 1.45 -8.74 24.94
CA PRO A 132 0.65 -8.54 26.14
C PRO A 132 0.24 -7.06 26.23
N CYS A 133 -1.01 -6.83 26.62
CA CYS A 133 -1.49 -5.48 26.88
C CYS A 133 -2.62 -5.49 27.89
N PRO A 134 -2.89 -4.37 28.59
CA PRO A 134 -4.04 -4.21 29.47
C PRO A 134 -5.36 -4.47 28.74
N ARG A 135 -6.36 -4.98 29.45
CA ARG A 135 -7.67 -5.35 28.88
C ARG A 135 -8.37 -4.18 28.20
N GLU A 136 -8.25 -2.99 28.77
CA GLU A 136 -8.82 -1.74 28.23
C GLU A 136 -8.19 -1.29 26.91
N CYS A 137 -7.00 -1.81 26.57
CA CYS A 137 -6.27 -1.50 25.35
C CYS A 137 -6.49 -2.54 24.22
N LEU A 138 -7.14 -3.66 24.51
CA LEU A 138 -7.26 -4.77 23.56
C LEU A 138 -7.89 -4.36 22.22
N ASP A 139 -9.08 -3.74 22.25
CA ASP A 139 -9.79 -3.33 21.02
C ASP A 139 -8.98 -2.32 20.19
N LYS A 140 -8.35 -1.36 20.86
CA LYS A 140 -7.54 -0.34 20.19
C LYS A 140 -6.31 -0.95 19.53
N LEU A 141 -5.59 -1.79 20.28
CA LEU A 141 -4.35 -2.38 19.79
C LEU A 141 -4.60 -3.42 18.70
N GLU A 142 -5.64 -4.27 18.82
CA GLU A 142 -6.06 -5.18 17.75
C GLU A 142 -6.42 -4.42 16.49
N SER A 143 -7.23 -3.37 16.61
CA SER A 143 -7.63 -2.54 15.48
C SER A 143 -6.45 -1.89 14.78
N LEU A 144 -5.48 -1.35 15.52
CA LEU A 144 -4.25 -0.80 14.95
C LEU A 144 -3.51 -1.83 14.11
N TYR A 145 -3.28 -3.03 14.64
CA TYR A 145 -2.58 -4.09 13.91
C TYR A 145 -3.36 -4.57 12.69
N ILE A 146 -4.69 -4.71 12.77
CA ILE A 146 -5.52 -5.09 11.62
C ILE A 146 -5.43 -4.02 10.52
N HIS A 147 -5.52 -2.74 10.87
CA HIS A 147 -5.41 -1.65 9.90
C HIS A 147 -4.04 -1.55 9.25
N CYS A 148 -2.97 -1.84 10.02
CA CYS A 148 -1.59 -1.78 9.51
C CYS A 148 -1.23 -3.00 8.66
N LEU A 149 -1.51 -4.22 9.16
CA LEU A 149 -1.06 -5.47 8.54
C LEU A 149 -2.03 -6.02 7.50
N ARG A 150 -3.34 -5.69 7.61
CA ARG A 150 -4.42 -6.17 6.73
C ARG A 150 -4.42 -7.68 6.51
N PRO A 151 -4.44 -8.50 7.58
CA PRO A 151 -4.28 -9.94 7.48
C PRO A 151 -5.44 -10.56 6.69
N ARG A 152 -5.14 -11.50 5.82
CA ARG A 152 -6.10 -12.10 4.87
C ARG A 152 -7.28 -12.83 5.53
N LEU A 153 -7.14 -13.31 6.77
CA LEU A 153 -8.18 -14.03 7.48
C LEU A 153 -9.04 -13.15 8.41
N ASN A 154 -8.74 -11.86 8.56
CA ASN A 154 -9.57 -10.94 9.33
C ASN A 154 -10.78 -10.43 8.54
N GLY A 155 -10.84 -10.59 7.23
CA GLY A 155 -11.87 -10.08 6.35
C GLY A 155 -12.93 -11.08 5.88
N ASN A 156 -12.94 -12.31 6.39
CA ASN A 156 -13.75 -13.42 5.88
C ASN A 156 -15.23 -13.43 6.32
N GLN A 157 -15.85 -12.28 6.53
CA GLN A 157 -17.30 -12.21 6.52
C GLN A 157 -17.79 -11.83 5.13
N ARG A 158 -18.88 -12.46 4.67
CA ARG A 158 -19.44 -12.35 3.32
C ARG A 158 -19.66 -10.92 2.82
N ASP A 159 -19.62 -9.93 3.70
CA ASP A 159 -19.83 -8.51 3.40
C ASP A 159 -18.57 -7.65 3.50
N GLY A 160 -17.40 -8.24 3.69
CA GLY A 160 -16.10 -7.53 3.68
C GLY A 160 -15.89 -6.49 4.79
N ALA A 161 -16.81 -6.36 5.73
CA ALA A 161 -16.93 -5.16 6.55
C ALA A 161 -16.37 -5.27 7.98
N LYS A 162 -16.01 -6.44 8.49
CA LYS A 162 -15.51 -6.51 9.87
C LYS A 162 -14.02 -6.86 9.93
N LEU A 163 -13.20 -5.85 9.72
CA LEU A 163 -11.75 -6.00 9.79
C LEU A 163 -11.22 -5.70 11.19
N ALA A 164 -11.66 -4.63 11.80
CA ALA A 164 -11.18 -4.18 13.09
C ALA A 164 -12.35 -3.74 13.99
N PRO A 165 -12.23 -3.93 15.34
CA PRO A 165 -13.23 -3.43 16.29
C PRO A 165 -13.46 -1.92 16.18
N LEU A 166 -12.41 -1.15 15.94
CA LEU A 166 -12.45 0.32 15.86
C LEU A 166 -11.88 0.80 14.52
N SER A 167 -12.41 1.89 13.98
CA SER A 167 -11.83 2.61 12.85
C SER A 167 -10.58 3.39 13.25
N LEU A 168 -9.70 3.70 12.30
CA LEU A 168 -8.54 4.55 12.57
C LEU A 168 -8.94 5.94 13.08
N ALA A 169 -10.05 6.50 12.59
CA ALA A 169 -10.56 7.79 13.05
C ALA A 169 -10.95 7.77 14.53
N GLU A 170 -11.57 6.69 15.01
CA GLU A 170 -11.91 6.52 16.43
C GLU A 170 -10.68 6.36 17.32
N ILE A 171 -9.60 5.80 16.80
CA ILE A 171 -8.36 5.56 17.55
C ILE A 171 -7.49 6.82 17.60
N VAL A 172 -7.32 7.51 16.45
CA VAL A 172 -6.37 8.62 16.26
C VAL A 172 -7.04 10.00 16.49
N GLY A 173 -8.35 10.10 16.26
CA GLY A 173 -9.09 11.36 16.28
C GLY A 173 -8.94 12.21 17.55
N PRO A 174 -8.85 11.66 18.77
CA PRO A 174 -8.67 12.46 19.99
C PRO A 174 -7.26 13.03 20.19
N LEU A 175 -6.26 12.48 19.51
CA LEU A 175 -4.85 12.85 19.73
C LEU A 175 -4.39 14.08 18.94
N HIS A 176 -5.16 14.52 17.96
CA HIS A 176 -4.75 15.60 17.03
C HIS A 176 -5.40 16.96 17.29
N ASN A 177 -6.36 17.06 18.24
CA ASN A 177 -7.12 18.29 18.44
C ASN A 177 -6.57 19.27 19.52
N ASP A 178 -5.51 18.91 20.26
CA ASP A 178 -5.04 19.74 21.38
C ASP A 178 -3.77 20.56 21.11
N GLN A 179 -3.26 20.63 19.89
CA GLN A 179 -2.00 21.33 19.60
C GLN A 179 -2.08 22.41 18.51
N VAL A 180 -3.26 22.94 18.18
CA VAL A 180 -3.33 24.17 17.35
C VAL A 180 -4.33 25.15 17.96
N GLN A 181 -3.89 25.91 18.92
CA GLN A 181 -4.45 27.27 19.18
C GLN A 181 -3.33 28.31 19.09
N PRO A 182 -3.63 29.46 18.46
CA PRO A 182 -2.69 30.48 18.06
C PRO A 182 -2.11 31.28 19.25
#